data_3a0d717b22352e76ee2097cc6fbf525f
#
_entry.id   3a0d717b22352e76ee2097cc6fbf525f
#
_cell.length_a   1.000
_cell.length_b   1.000
_cell.length_c   1.000
_cell.angle_alpha   90.00
_cell.angle_beta   90.00
_cell.angle_gamma   90.00
#
_symmetry.space_group_name_H-M   'P 1'
#
loop_
_entity.id
_entity.type
_entity.pdbx_description
1 polymer ?
#
loop_
_entity_poly.entity_id
_entity_poly.type
_entity_poly.pdbx_seq_one_letter_code
_entity_poly.pdbx_strand_id
1 'polypeptide(L)'
;WNYVQKPDSSKSKLLGAVQRYGLMPYQSFHQKDIEKIAAFIYDYKIPEPEWFKEHYKKQMNAEFNQNGKPIPASAKTKEEIAMDYALETKQLLGKNLQKKLKEEGAEKALEFCNVEAIPLTKSVSDKYKIAIKRVSDQPRNPINLANAEELKIINQYKADLVAGKSVKGMMLNDHQFYMPITTNTMCLQCHGTVGKEVK
;
A
#
# COMPACT_ATOMS: atom_id res chain seq x y z
N TRP A 1 12.06 25.04 5.71
CA TRP A 1 13.30 24.25 5.98
C TRP A 1 13.23 23.52 7.30
N ASN A 2 12.87 24.20 8.39
CA ASN A 2 12.76 23.59 9.72
C ASN A 2 11.82 22.37 9.80
N TYR A 3 10.84 22.28 8.89
CA TYR A 3 9.89 21.16 8.87
C TYR A 3 10.57 19.85 8.43
N VAL A 4 11.52 19.89 7.51
CA VAL A 4 12.24 18.68 7.05
C VAL A 4 13.17 18.16 8.15
N GLN A 5 13.79 19.07 8.91
CA GLN A 5 14.71 18.72 9.99
C GLN A 5 14.01 18.39 11.31
N LYS A 6 12.84 18.98 11.57
CA LYS A 6 12.03 18.73 12.78
C LYS A 6 10.55 18.68 12.36
N PRO A 7 10.10 17.56 11.80
CA PRO A 7 8.72 17.41 11.38
C PRO A 7 7.77 17.58 12.57
N ASP A 8 6.80 18.46 12.44
CA ASP A 8 5.82 18.80 13.46
C ASP A 8 4.45 18.87 12.81
N SER A 9 3.53 18.03 13.28
CA SER A 9 2.17 17.95 12.73
C SER A 9 1.41 19.27 12.81
N SER A 10 1.67 20.07 13.86
CA SER A 10 1.00 21.35 14.07
C SER A 10 1.41 22.42 13.05
N LYS A 11 2.58 22.25 12.43
CA LYS A 11 3.16 23.18 11.45
C LYS A 11 2.98 22.73 10.01
N SER A 12 2.38 21.55 9.80
CA SER A 12 2.15 21.02 8.46
C SER A 12 1.02 21.77 7.76
N LYS A 13 1.31 22.26 6.55
CA LYS A 13 0.26 22.79 5.65
C LYS A 13 -0.57 21.69 5.01
N LEU A 14 -0.16 20.44 5.14
CA LEU A 14 -0.79 19.26 4.54
C LEU A 14 -1.30 18.30 5.63
N LEU A 15 -2.15 18.81 6.52
CA LEU A 15 -2.69 18.03 7.65
C LEU A 15 -3.35 16.72 7.22
N GLY A 16 -4.07 16.72 6.11
CA GLY A 16 -4.68 15.51 5.56
C GLY A 16 -3.66 14.45 5.11
N ALA A 17 -2.53 14.88 4.56
CA ALA A 17 -1.44 13.96 4.22
C ALA A 17 -0.75 13.41 5.48
N VAL A 18 -0.56 14.26 6.50
CA VAL A 18 0.00 13.83 7.79
C VAL A 18 -0.92 12.81 8.50
N GLN A 19 -2.23 13.02 8.47
CA GLN A 19 -3.20 12.09 9.03
C GLN A 19 -3.23 10.76 8.31
N ARG A 20 -3.07 10.76 6.97
CA ARG A 20 -3.12 9.55 6.14
C ARG A 20 -1.81 8.77 6.13
N TYR A 21 -0.69 9.46 6.07
CA TYR A 21 0.64 8.86 5.84
C TYR A 21 1.59 8.98 7.04
N GLY A 22 1.18 9.68 8.07
CA GLY A 22 2.03 10.01 9.20
C GLY A 22 2.97 11.18 8.92
N LEU A 23 3.72 11.58 9.96
CA LEU A 23 4.80 12.54 9.79
C LEU A 23 5.94 11.92 8.98
N MET A 24 6.53 12.72 8.10
CA MET A 24 7.76 12.35 7.43
C MET A 24 8.84 12.05 8.48
N PRO A 25 9.54 10.92 8.39
CA PRO A 25 10.61 10.61 9.33
C PRO A 25 11.72 11.67 9.24
N TYR A 26 12.37 11.92 10.37
CA TYR A 26 13.54 12.80 10.42
C TYR A 26 14.57 12.40 9.37
N GLN A 27 15.01 13.37 8.59
CA GLN A 27 16.03 13.20 7.57
C GLN A 27 17.31 13.93 8.00
N SER A 28 18.39 13.19 8.19
CA SER A 28 19.70 13.73 8.61
C SER A 28 20.51 14.28 7.44
N PHE A 29 19.89 15.09 6.58
CA PHE A 29 20.62 15.75 5.50
C PHE A 29 21.34 17.01 5.99
N HIS A 30 22.52 17.26 5.43
CA HIS A 30 23.18 18.56 5.62
C HIS A 30 22.36 19.67 4.99
N GLN A 31 22.40 20.86 5.60
CA GLN A 31 21.66 22.04 5.12
C GLN A 31 21.93 22.33 3.63
N LYS A 32 23.18 22.21 3.20
CA LYS A 32 23.57 22.42 1.79
C LYS A 32 22.94 21.41 0.82
N ASP A 33 22.70 20.18 1.26
CA ASP A 33 22.05 19.15 0.42
C ASP A 33 20.55 19.40 0.34
N ILE A 34 19.93 19.84 1.42
CA ILE A 34 18.53 20.27 1.44
C ILE A 34 18.31 21.45 0.49
N GLU A 35 19.20 22.43 0.50
CA GLU A 35 19.13 23.60 -0.41
C GLU A 35 19.26 23.19 -1.87
N LYS A 36 20.15 22.26 -2.21
CA LYS A 36 20.30 21.72 -3.57
C LYS A 36 19.05 20.94 -4.02
N ILE A 37 18.52 20.09 -3.13
CA ILE A 37 17.30 19.32 -3.42
C ILE A 37 16.13 20.26 -3.65
N ALA A 38 16.00 21.29 -2.84
CA ALA A 38 14.92 22.25 -3.01
C ALA A 38 15.05 23.10 -4.27
N ALA A 39 16.26 23.56 -4.59
CA ALA A 39 16.53 24.24 -5.85
C ALA A 39 16.19 23.34 -7.04
N PHE A 40 16.61 22.08 -7.01
CA PHE A 40 16.27 21.10 -8.03
C PHE A 40 14.76 20.91 -8.19
N ILE A 41 14.03 20.70 -7.06
CA ILE A 41 12.56 20.52 -7.11
C ILE A 41 11.86 21.78 -7.62
N TYR A 42 12.37 22.98 -7.27
CA TYR A 42 11.81 24.24 -7.70
C TYR A 42 11.99 24.48 -9.21
N ASP A 43 13.16 24.14 -9.74
CA ASP A 43 13.51 24.33 -11.15
C ASP A 43 13.00 23.18 -12.04
N TYR A 44 12.78 22.01 -11.46
CA TYR A 44 12.35 20.81 -12.19
C TYR A 44 10.86 20.88 -12.49
N LYS A 45 10.54 21.15 -13.74
CA LYS A 45 9.15 21.05 -14.24
C LYS A 45 8.79 19.57 -14.41
N ILE A 46 8.21 18.99 -13.37
CA ILE A 46 7.64 17.64 -13.45
C ILE A 46 6.49 17.69 -14.45
N PRO A 47 6.53 16.93 -15.56
CA PRO A 47 5.39 16.86 -16.46
C PRO A 47 4.21 16.26 -15.69
N GLU A 48 3.14 17.03 -15.54
CA GLU A 48 1.93 16.56 -14.86
C GLU A 48 1.31 15.42 -15.66
N PRO A 49 1.20 14.18 -15.11
CA PRO A 49 0.46 13.12 -15.76
C PRO A 49 -0.99 13.54 -15.99
N GLU A 50 -1.60 13.15 -17.10
CA GLU A 50 -2.98 13.54 -17.41
C GLU A 50 -3.98 13.14 -16.32
N TRP A 51 -3.78 11.96 -15.70
CA TRP A 51 -4.59 11.51 -14.58
C TRP A 51 -4.54 12.44 -13.35
N PHE A 52 -3.41 13.17 -13.16
CA PHE A 52 -3.25 14.09 -12.04
C PHE A 52 -4.16 15.31 -12.18
N LYS A 53 -4.30 15.84 -13.40
CA LYS A 53 -5.19 16.98 -13.68
C LYS A 53 -6.64 16.67 -13.37
N GLU A 54 -7.11 15.47 -13.75
CA GLU A 54 -8.46 15.02 -13.45
C GLU A 54 -8.67 14.77 -11.95
N HIS A 55 -7.70 14.12 -11.32
CA HIS A 55 -7.74 13.85 -9.89
C HIS A 55 -7.72 15.14 -9.07
N TYR A 56 -6.84 16.08 -9.43
CA TYR A 56 -6.73 17.39 -8.79
C TYR A 56 -8.02 18.20 -8.96
N LYS A 57 -8.61 18.24 -10.16
CA LYS A 57 -9.89 18.89 -10.39
C LYS A 57 -11.01 18.29 -9.54
N LYS A 58 -11.08 16.96 -9.43
CA LYS A 58 -12.06 16.28 -8.58
C LYS A 58 -11.88 16.64 -7.10
N GLN A 59 -10.64 16.66 -6.61
CA GLN A 59 -10.36 17.02 -5.22
C GLN A 59 -10.65 18.50 -4.95
N MET A 60 -10.17 19.39 -5.79
CA MET A 60 -10.36 20.84 -5.59
C MET A 60 -11.82 21.28 -5.76
N ASN A 61 -12.58 20.65 -6.64
CA ASN A 61 -14.01 20.95 -6.80
C ASN A 61 -14.88 20.35 -5.70
N ALA A 62 -14.37 19.33 -4.98
CA ALA A 62 -15.09 18.66 -3.90
C ALA A 62 -14.86 19.29 -2.51
N GLU A 63 -13.81 20.11 -2.34
CA GLU A 63 -13.28 20.39 -1.01
C GLU A 63 -13.68 21.73 -0.39
N PHE A 64 -14.24 22.67 -1.14
CA PHE A 64 -14.60 23.97 -0.56
C PHE A 64 -15.95 24.45 -1.09
N ASN A 65 -16.95 24.45 -0.21
CA ASN A 65 -18.16 25.21 -0.46
C ASN A 65 -17.84 26.72 -0.41
N GLN A 66 -18.74 27.54 -0.94
CA GLN A 66 -18.56 29.00 -1.03
C GLN A 66 -18.27 29.71 0.32
N ASN A 67 -18.33 29.00 1.43
CA ASN A 67 -18.08 29.49 2.79
C ASN A 67 -16.77 29.02 3.39
N GLY A 68 -15.87 28.39 2.61
CA GLY A 68 -14.57 27.91 3.09
C GLY A 68 -14.64 26.79 4.13
N LYS A 69 -15.81 26.16 4.32
CA LYS A 69 -15.91 24.96 5.15
C LYS A 69 -15.52 23.75 4.31
N PRO A 70 -14.68 22.84 4.87
CA PRO A 70 -14.44 21.56 4.21
C PRO A 70 -15.78 20.91 3.95
N ILE A 71 -16.06 20.58 2.70
CA ILE A 71 -17.14 19.65 2.39
C ILE A 71 -16.72 18.34 3.09
N PRO A 72 -17.58 17.74 3.93
CA PRO A 72 -17.25 16.44 4.50
C PRO A 72 -16.85 15.55 3.34
N ALA A 73 -15.65 14.96 3.44
CA ALA A 73 -15.09 14.10 2.40
C ALA A 73 -16.23 13.21 1.91
N SER A 74 -16.56 13.29 0.63
CA SER A 74 -17.65 12.51 0.04
C SER A 74 -17.47 11.09 0.56
N ALA A 75 -18.52 10.52 1.12
CA ALA A 75 -18.43 9.22 1.75
C ALA A 75 -17.65 8.31 0.80
N LYS A 76 -16.51 7.79 1.26
CA LYS A 76 -15.63 6.96 0.43
C LYS A 76 -16.48 5.92 -0.28
N THR A 77 -16.22 5.69 -1.53
CA THR A 77 -16.87 4.60 -2.25
C THR A 77 -16.55 3.26 -1.59
N LYS A 78 -17.38 2.25 -1.81
CA LYS A 78 -17.11 0.89 -1.32
C LYS A 78 -15.74 0.40 -1.75
N GLU A 79 -15.31 0.72 -2.97
CA GLU A 79 -14.01 0.36 -3.51
C GLU A 79 -12.87 1.04 -2.76
N GLU A 80 -12.97 2.34 -2.48
CA GLU A 80 -11.96 3.08 -1.72
C GLU A 80 -11.84 2.56 -0.28
N ILE A 81 -12.96 2.24 0.35
CA ILE A 81 -12.97 1.64 1.69
C ILE A 81 -12.31 0.25 1.67
N ALA A 82 -12.65 -0.59 0.70
CA ALA A 82 -12.08 -1.92 0.56
C ALA A 82 -10.57 -1.87 0.24
N MET A 83 -10.15 -0.89 -0.57
CA MET A 83 -8.74 -0.62 -0.85
C MET A 83 -7.98 -0.24 0.43
N ASP A 84 -8.55 0.63 1.27
CA ASP A 84 -7.92 1.02 2.54
C ASP A 84 -7.69 -0.20 3.44
N TYR A 85 -8.67 -1.10 3.56
CA TYR A 85 -8.54 -2.32 4.35
C TYR A 85 -7.47 -3.27 3.80
N ALA A 86 -7.43 -3.42 2.47
CA ALA A 86 -6.42 -4.24 1.81
C ALA A 86 -5.01 -3.67 1.99
N LEU A 87 -4.85 -2.35 1.88
CA LEU A 87 -3.58 -1.66 2.08
C LEU A 87 -3.13 -1.72 3.54
N GLU A 88 -4.03 -1.53 4.52
CA GLU A 88 -3.68 -1.68 5.94
C GLU A 88 -3.20 -3.10 6.24
N THR A 89 -3.90 -4.12 5.73
CA THR A 89 -3.48 -5.52 5.88
C THR A 89 -2.09 -5.75 5.29
N LYS A 90 -1.84 -5.26 4.07
CA LYS A 90 -0.54 -5.36 3.40
C LYS A 90 0.57 -4.67 4.18
N GLN A 91 0.31 -3.47 4.70
CA GLN A 91 1.27 -2.70 5.49
C GLN A 91 1.60 -3.39 6.81
N LEU A 92 0.58 -3.89 7.52
CA LEU A 92 0.76 -4.60 8.79
C LEU A 92 1.65 -5.83 8.60
N LEU A 93 1.33 -6.66 7.61
CA LEU A 93 2.10 -7.86 7.30
C LEU A 93 3.52 -7.50 6.82
N GLY A 94 3.64 -6.54 5.92
CA GLY A 94 4.92 -6.10 5.36
C GLY A 94 5.86 -5.54 6.43
N LYS A 95 5.35 -4.69 7.33
CA LYS A 95 6.14 -4.12 8.43
C LYS A 95 6.68 -5.20 9.37
N ASN A 96 5.84 -6.15 9.77
CA ASN A 96 6.26 -7.23 10.64
C ASN A 96 7.25 -8.17 9.94
N LEU A 97 7.02 -8.50 8.67
CA LEU A 97 7.94 -9.31 7.87
C LEU A 97 9.31 -8.64 7.72
N GLN A 98 9.35 -7.34 7.38
CA GLN A 98 10.61 -6.59 7.26
C GLN A 98 11.38 -6.54 8.57
N LYS A 99 10.67 -6.36 9.69
CA LYS A 99 11.27 -6.40 11.01
C LYS A 99 11.94 -7.76 11.27
N LYS A 100 11.22 -8.86 11.04
CA LYS A 100 11.74 -10.21 11.22
C LYS A 100 12.92 -10.53 10.31
N LEU A 101 12.85 -10.16 9.03
CA LEU A 101 13.94 -10.32 8.08
C LEU A 101 15.22 -9.61 8.54
N LYS A 102 15.07 -8.38 9.05
CA LYS A 102 16.21 -7.56 9.49
C LYS A 102 16.82 -8.05 10.79
N GLU A 103 16.00 -8.47 11.75
CA GLU A 103 16.43 -8.80 13.10
C GLU A 103 16.84 -10.28 13.24
N GLU A 104 16.16 -11.19 12.54
CA GLU A 104 16.28 -12.63 12.76
C GLU A 104 16.59 -13.43 11.48
N GLY A 105 16.65 -12.78 10.32
CA GLY A 105 16.97 -13.41 9.05
C GLY A 105 15.81 -14.10 8.35
N ALA A 106 16.08 -14.68 7.17
CA ALA A 106 15.06 -15.21 6.27
C ALA A 106 14.33 -16.44 6.80
N GLU A 107 15.02 -17.30 7.53
CA GLU A 107 14.43 -18.52 8.12
C GLU A 107 13.34 -18.19 9.13
N LYS A 108 13.63 -17.29 10.07
CA LYS A 108 12.67 -16.82 11.08
C LYS A 108 11.56 -15.98 10.48
N ALA A 109 11.84 -15.23 9.41
CA ALA A 109 10.83 -14.52 8.66
C ALA A 109 9.85 -15.48 7.95
N LEU A 110 10.33 -16.62 7.47
CA LEU A 110 9.48 -17.67 6.88
C LEU A 110 8.57 -18.32 7.94
N GLU A 111 9.12 -18.64 9.11
CA GLU A 111 8.36 -19.15 10.25
C GLU A 111 7.27 -18.15 10.67
N PHE A 112 7.61 -16.88 10.79
CA PHE A 112 6.67 -15.81 11.05
C PHE A 112 5.52 -15.76 10.03
N CYS A 113 5.82 -15.85 8.74
CA CYS A 113 4.79 -15.87 7.69
C CYS A 113 3.84 -17.06 7.81
N ASN A 114 4.34 -18.20 8.27
CA ASN A 114 3.53 -19.41 8.45
C ASN A 114 2.60 -19.32 9.67
N VAL A 115 3.07 -18.73 10.77
CA VAL A 115 2.36 -18.73 12.07
C VAL A 115 1.56 -17.43 12.25
N GLU A 116 2.19 -16.28 12.07
CA GLU A 116 1.65 -14.99 12.50
C GLU A 116 0.82 -14.27 11.41
N ALA A 117 1.03 -14.59 10.14
CA ALA A 117 0.36 -13.86 9.08
C ALA A 117 -1.17 -14.07 9.06
N ILE A 118 -1.66 -15.22 9.52
CA ILE A 118 -3.11 -15.49 9.64
C ILE A 118 -3.71 -14.70 10.81
N PRO A 119 -3.18 -14.77 12.05
CA PRO A 119 -3.64 -13.95 13.15
C PRO A 119 -3.64 -12.44 12.84
N LEU A 120 -2.58 -11.93 12.21
CA LEU A 120 -2.50 -10.52 11.82
C LEU A 120 -3.55 -10.14 10.78
N THR A 121 -3.79 -10.96 9.78
CA THR A 121 -4.87 -10.74 8.83
C THR A 121 -6.23 -10.74 9.53
N LYS A 122 -6.43 -11.68 10.46
CA LYS A 122 -7.66 -11.77 11.25
C LYS A 122 -7.87 -10.54 12.13
N SER A 123 -6.82 -9.97 12.71
CA SER A 123 -6.94 -8.77 13.54
C SER A 123 -7.50 -7.58 12.77
N VAL A 124 -7.11 -7.41 11.50
CA VAL A 124 -7.69 -6.37 10.62
C VAL A 124 -9.13 -6.72 10.24
N SER A 125 -9.39 -7.99 9.94
CA SER A 125 -10.73 -8.52 9.67
C SER A 125 -11.70 -8.22 10.81
N ASP A 126 -11.30 -8.51 12.05
CA ASP A 126 -12.10 -8.28 13.26
C ASP A 126 -12.30 -6.79 13.55
N LYS A 127 -11.26 -5.97 13.33
CA LYS A 127 -11.31 -4.51 13.51
C LYS A 127 -12.41 -3.88 12.65
N TYR A 128 -12.52 -4.30 11.41
CA TYR A 128 -13.46 -3.73 10.43
C TYR A 128 -14.75 -4.55 10.26
N LYS A 129 -14.87 -5.68 10.95
CA LYS A 129 -15.99 -6.63 10.85
C LYS A 129 -16.25 -7.10 9.41
N ILE A 130 -15.17 -7.40 8.69
CA ILE A 130 -15.20 -7.88 7.32
C ILE A 130 -14.36 -9.16 7.20
N ALA A 131 -14.62 -9.96 6.18
CA ALA A 131 -13.79 -11.12 5.87
C ALA A 131 -12.59 -10.69 5.00
N ILE A 132 -11.37 -10.88 5.48
CA ILE A 132 -10.14 -10.68 4.71
C ILE A 132 -9.43 -12.03 4.55
N LYS A 133 -9.12 -12.38 3.31
CA LYS A 133 -8.45 -13.62 2.94
C LYS A 133 -7.29 -13.32 1.99
N ARG A 134 -6.19 -14.02 2.15
CA ARG A 134 -5.10 -14.04 1.18
C ARG A 134 -5.14 -15.36 0.45
N VAL A 135 -5.09 -15.31 -0.86
CA VAL A 135 -5.19 -16.50 -1.71
C VAL A 135 -4.09 -16.52 -2.76
N SER A 136 -3.71 -17.71 -3.17
CA SER A 136 -2.74 -17.95 -4.22
C SER A 136 -3.12 -19.23 -4.99
N ASP A 137 -2.73 -19.28 -6.24
CA ASP A 137 -2.80 -20.51 -7.04
C ASP A 137 -1.71 -21.54 -6.66
N GLN A 138 -0.61 -21.07 -6.03
CA GLN A 138 0.50 -21.92 -5.56
C GLN A 138 0.91 -21.53 -4.13
N PRO A 139 0.02 -21.69 -3.14
CA PRO A 139 0.35 -21.31 -1.79
C PRO A 139 1.26 -22.35 -1.12
N ARG A 140 2.20 -21.90 -0.28
CA ARG A 140 2.94 -22.80 0.62
C ARG A 140 2.04 -23.37 1.72
N ASN A 141 1.15 -22.55 2.27
CA ASN A 141 0.15 -22.99 3.22
C ASN A 141 -1.15 -23.32 2.48
N PRO A 142 -1.61 -24.59 2.48
CA PRO A 142 -2.79 -25.03 1.74
C PRO A 142 -4.07 -24.25 2.07
N ILE A 143 -4.17 -23.68 3.27
CA ILE A 143 -5.34 -22.85 3.67
C ILE A 143 -5.52 -21.60 2.79
N ASN A 144 -4.46 -21.17 2.13
CA ASN A 144 -4.47 -20.02 1.22
C ASN A 144 -4.69 -20.43 -0.25
N LEU A 145 -5.09 -21.69 -0.50
CA LEU A 145 -5.40 -22.14 -1.86
C LEU A 145 -6.63 -21.41 -2.37
N ALA A 146 -6.48 -20.82 -3.56
CA ALA A 146 -7.57 -20.14 -4.23
C ALA A 146 -8.66 -21.12 -4.70
N ASN A 147 -9.91 -20.77 -4.52
CA ASN A 147 -11.02 -21.50 -5.11
C ASN A 147 -11.16 -21.21 -6.62
N ALA A 148 -12.13 -21.83 -7.28
CA ALA A 148 -12.30 -21.71 -8.74
C ALA A 148 -12.60 -20.27 -9.21
N GLU A 149 -13.32 -19.47 -8.44
CA GLU A 149 -13.61 -18.06 -8.76
C GLU A 149 -12.37 -17.19 -8.54
N GLU A 150 -11.69 -17.36 -7.41
CA GLU A 150 -10.45 -16.68 -7.08
C GLU A 150 -9.34 -16.97 -8.10
N LEU A 151 -9.26 -18.21 -8.59
CA LEU A 151 -8.31 -18.60 -9.65
C LEU A 151 -8.58 -17.85 -10.97
N LYS A 152 -9.84 -17.61 -11.33
CA LYS A 152 -10.16 -16.80 -12.53
C LYS A 152 -9.59 -15.38 -12.39
N ILE A 153 -9.76 -14.77 -11.23
CA ILE A 153 -9.24 -13.42 -10.97
C ILE A 153 -7.70 -13.40 -10.98
N ILE A 154 -7.08 -14.39 -10.34
CA ILE A 154 -5.60 -14.52 -10.34
C ILE A 154 -5.09 -14.67 -11.79
N ASN A 155 -5.72 -15.52 -12.60
CA ASN A 155 -5.32 -15.73 -13.99
C ASN A 155 -5.53 -14.47 -14.84
N GLN A 156 -6.60 -13.70 -14.59
CA GLN A 156 -6.82 -12.43 -15.25
C GLN A 156 -5.69 -11.44 -14.91
N TYR A 157 -5.33 -11.28 -13.63
CA TYR A 157 -4.22 -10.43 -13.23
C TYR A 157 -2.89 -10.87 -13.84
N LYS A 158 -2.63 -12.18 -13.93
CA LYS A 158 -1.42 -12.71 -14.58
C LYS A 158 -1.39 -12.37 -16.07
N ALA A 159 -2.50 -12.55 -16.77
CA ALA A 159 -2.62 -12.20 -18.18
C ALA A 159 -2.40 -10.71 -18.43
N ASP A 160 -2.97 -9.85 -17.59
CA ASP A 160 -2.80 -8.40 -17.70
C ASP A 160 -1.34 -7.97 -17.45
N LEU A 161 -0.65 -8.59 -16.47
CA LEU A 161 0.77 -8.35 -16.23
C LEU A 161 1.64 -8.79 -17.40
N VAL A 162 1.37 -9.96 -18.00
CA VAL A 162 2.08 -10.44 -19.19
C VAL A 162 1.86 -9.50 -20.37
N ALA A 163 0.65 -8.93 -20.49
CA ALA A 163 0.33 -7.94 -21.52
C ALA A 163 0.89 -6.53 -21.22
N GLY A 164 1.68 -6.36 -20.15
CA GLY A 164 2.26 -5.06 -19.76
C GLY A 164 1.27 -4.07 -19.19
N LYS A 165 0.06 -4.52 -18.83
CA LYS A 165 -0.96 -3.66 -18.22
C LYS A 165 -0.69 -3.46 -16.73
N SER A 166 -1.05 -2.28 -16.22
CA SER A 166 -1.07 -2.01 -14.79
C SER A 166 -2.24 -2.74 -14.13
N VAL A 167 -1.96 -3.55 -13.12
CA VAL A 167 -3.00 -4.23 -12.33
C VAL A 167 -3.35 -3.42 -11.08
N LYS A 168 -4.65 -3.28 -10.82
CA LYS A 168 -5.19 -2.53 -9.68
C LYS A 168 -6.20 -3.39 -8.94
N GLY A 169 -6.55 -2.97 -7.71
CA GLY A 169 -7.68 -3.55 -7.01
C GLY A 169 -8.97 -3.35 -7.80
N MET A 170 -9.89 -4.29 -7.69
CA MET A 170 -11.16 -4.25 -8.39
C MET A 170 -12.29 -4.82 -7.53
N MET A 171 -13.47 -4.22 -7.63
CA MET A 171 -14.70 -4.80 -7.13
C MET A 171 -15.18 -5.84 -8.14
N LEU A 172 -15.42 -7.08 -7.67
CA LEU A 172 -16.10 -8.09 -8.49
C LEU A 172 -17.63 -7.89 -8.44
N ASN A 173 -18.11 -7.49 -7.27
CA ASN A 173 -19.51 -7.15 -7.02
C ASN A 173 -19.56 -6.21 -5.78
N ASP A 174 -20.75 -5.87 -5.32
CA ASP A 174 -20.99 -4.95 -4.20
C ASP A 174 -20.35 -5.37 -2.87
N HIS A 175 -19.89 -6.62 -2.73
CA HIS A 175 -19.43 -7.22 -1.49
C HIS A 175 -18.04 -7.87 -1.58
N GLN A 176 -17.46 -7.95 -2.78
CA GLN A 176 -16.20 -8.62 -3.00
C GLN A 176 -15.21 -7.71 -3.71
N PHE A 177 -14.09 -7.48 -3.06
CA PHE A 177 -12.97 -6.70 -3.59
C PHE A 177 -11.71 -7.56 -3.66
N TYR A 178 -11.00 -7.47 -4.75
CA TYR A 178 -9.73 -8.17 -4.97
C TYR A 178 -8.61 -7.17 -5.18
N MET A 179 -7.51 -7.36 -4.47
CA MET A 179 -6.30 -6.57 -4.65
C MET A 179 -5.12 -7.49 -4.99
N PRO A 180 -4.45 -7.28 -6.12
CA PRO A 180 -3.30 -8.08 -6.49
C PRO A 180 -2.10 -7.76 -5.58
N ILE A 181 -1.41 -8.79 -5.13
CA ILE A 181 -0.13 -8.69 -4.42
C ILE A 181 0.95 -9.11 -5.41
N THR A 182 1.57 -8.13 -6.04
CA THR A 182 2.68 -8.40 -6.97
C THR A 182 3.97 -8.71 -6.23
N THR A 183 4.70 -9.70 -6.73
CA THR A 183 6.00 -10.09 -6.18
C THR A 183 7.03 -9.00 -6.45
N ASN A 184 7.83 -8.68 -5.45
CA ASN A 184 8.96 -7.77 -5.54
C ASN A 184 10.26 -8.46 -5.07
N THR A 185 11.39 -7.76 -5.15
CA THR A 185 12.71 -8.29 -4.76
C THR A 185 12.76 -8.84 -3.34
N MET A 186 12.05 -8.21 -2.39
CA MET A 186 11.96 -8.69 -1.01
C MET A 186 11.23 -10.03 -0.94
N CYS A 187 10.15 -10.19 -1.70
CA CYS A 187 9.39 -11.44 -1.73
C CYS A 187 10.22 -12.62 -2.26
N LEU A 188 11.10 -12.34 -3.24
CA LEU A 188 11.95 -13.36 -3.87
C LEU A 188 13.02 -13.93 -2.95
N GLN A 189 13.31 -13.31 -1.82
CA GLN A 189 14.21 -13.87 -0.81
C GLN A 189 13.66 -15.18 -0.20
N CYS A 190 12.33 -15.28 -0.09
CA CYS A 190 11.65 -16.47 0.43
C CYS A 190 10.84 -17.21 -0.65
N HIS A 191 10.35 -16.51 -1.67
CA HIS A 191 9.54 -17.05 -2.76
C HIS A 191 10.30 -17.09 -4.09
N GLY A 192 11.62 -17.25 -4.05
CA GLY A 192 12.45 -17.37 -5.24
C GLY A 192 12.20 -18.67 -6.03
N THR A 193 12.88 -18.81 -7.15
CA THR A 193 12.83 -20.00 -8.01
C THR A 193 13.24 -21.25 -7.22
N VAL A 194 12.47 -22.32 -7.34
CA VAL A 194 12.77 -23.63 -6.78
C VAL A 194 14.20 -24.02 -7.19
N GLY A 195 15.09 -24.21 -6.20
CA GLY A 195 16.52 -24.51 -6.44
C GLY A 195 17.52 -23.47 -5.90
N LYS A 196 17.09 -22.27 -5.50
CA LYS A 196 17.91 -21.29 -4.77
C LYS A 196 17.35 -21.04 -3.36
N GLU A 197 16.98 -22.06 -2.71
CA GLU A 197 16.10 -22.06 -1.57
C GLU A 197 16.78 -21.69 -0.27
N VAL A 198 15.97 -21.04 0.55
CA VAL A 198 15.96 -21.31 1.99
C VAL A 198 15.61 -22.81 2.14
N LYS A 199 16.62 -23.66 2.33
CA LYS A 199 16.47 -25.07 2.71
C LYS A 199 15.91 -25.15 4.11
#